data_6fde935e3554929cea32240bb5c988ca
#
_entry.id   6fde935e3554929cea32240bb5c988ca
#
_cell.length_a   1.000
_cell.length_b   1.000
_cell.length_c   1.000
_cell.angle_alpha   90.00
_cell.angle_beta   90.00
_cell.angle_gamma   90.00
#
_symmetry.space_group_name_H-M   'P 1'
#
loop_
_entity.id
_entity.type
_entity.pdbx_description
1 polymer ?
#
loop_
_entity_poly.entity_id
_entity_poly.type
_entity_poly.pdbx_seq_one_letter_code
_entity_poly.pdbx_strand_id
1 'polypeptide(L)'
;IQKPQDKIPLLKELIGLYWQLPEEVPALKEIIDIAMPLDSIGIVYDAMAGLSRYYYNVENRDSLLYWVGQLDSLASKRHESPRGLFLSGSLVCQDYLWSGNYELAMDKAMQYLDLARESKNDYGLLRAYRDLGMVYQRIKKDSDAVEMFGKGLHLLKGEKANPAFRIMYLSNMLESTLLLGRLSESEALLKQYDHLLDSLERKYNGEGKIFPVKRHRCLMSCYYCELYTMKGNSGKAQAYLDQATAYLDSSFGDRVEAQYLRTKSFYYWKEKDYRHALSAVNLALKINRDLDKLEMKKAILQSSGQLQEAVTIYEEIINKTETINTDAFDRQIEQLRVLNDLNDLE
;
A
#
# COMPACT_ATOMS: atom_id res chain seq x y z
N ILE A 1 -37.00 -13.43 -26.16
CA ILE A 1 -35.81 -12.60 -26.37
C ILE A 1 -35.32 -12.21 -25.00
N GLN A 2 -34.14 -12.73 -24.62
CA GLN A 2 -33.52 -12.44 -23.35
C GLN A 2 -33.16 -10.94 -23.31
N LYS A 3 -33.58 -10.22 -22.27
CA LYS A 3 -33.29 -8.77 -22.16
C LYS A 3 -31.78 -8.58 -21.94
N PRO A 4 -31.15 -7.53 -22.52
CA PRO A 4 -29.71 -7.29 -22.35
C PRO A 4 -29.26 -7.30 -20.89
N GLN A 5 -30.06 -6.76 -19.98
CA GLN A 5 -29.80 -6.70 -18.54
C GLN A 5 -29.65 -8.08 -17.87
N ASP A 6 -30.29 -9.13 -18.44
CA ASP A 6 -30.24 -10.49 -17.91
C ASP A 6 -28.83 -11.11 -18.06
N LYS A 7 -27.95 -10.50 -18.89
CA LYS A 7 -26.56 -10.91 -19.05
C LYS A 7 -25.65 -10.41 -17.92
N ILE A 8 -26.00 -9.33 -17.20
CA ILE A 8 -25.13 -8.71 -16.20
C ILE A 8 -24.69 -9.69 -15.10
N PRO A 9 -25.56 -10.54 -14.51
CA PRO A 9 -25.14 -11.54 -13.53
C PRO A 9 -24.12 -12.51 -14.07
N LEU A 10 -24.31 -13.01 -15.30
CA LEU A 10 -23.37 -13.94 -15.95
C LEU A 10 -22.02 -13.28 -16.23
N LEU A 11 -22.03 -12.01 -16.69
CA LEU A 11 -20.79 -11.25 -16.89
C LEU A 11 -20.03 -11.02 -15.58
N LYS A 12 -20.74 -10.79 -14.48
CA LYS A 12 -20.13 -10.69 -13.14
C LYS A 12 -19.51 -12.02 -12.68
N GLU A 13 -20.11 -13.14 -12.98
CA GLU A 13 -19.54 -14.47 -12.73
C GLU A 13 -18.28 -14.68 -13.57
N LEU A 14 -18.32 -14.35 -14.86
CA LEU A 14 -17.16 -14.41 -15.74
C LEU A 14 -16.00 -13.56 -15.25
N ILE A 15 -16.26 -12.32 -14.80
CA ILE A 15 -15.26 -11.46 -14.18
C ILE A 15 -14.63 -12.12 -12.95
N GLY A 16 -15.42 -12.81 -12.13
CA GLY A 16 -14.92 -13.58 -10.99
C GLY A 16 -14.00 -14.74 -11.39
N LEU A 17 -14.30 -15.42 -12.50
CA LEU A 17 -13.51 -16.53 -13.04
C LEU A 17 -12.23 -16.03 -13.74
N TYR A 18 -12.31 -14.92 -14.46
CA TYR A 18 -11.21 -14.33 -15.23
C TYR A 18 -10.50 -13.19 -14.48
N TRP A 19 -10.54 -13.22 -13.15
CA TRP A 19 -9.90 -12.22 -12.31
C TRP A 19 -8.43 -12.00 -12.70
N GLN A 20 -8.10 -10.76 -13.08
CA GLN A 20 -6.78 -10.33 -13.58
C GLN A 20 -6.34 -10.95 -14.92
N LEU A 21 -7.22 -11.64 -15.64
CA LEU A 21 -6.94 -12.12 -16.97
C LEU A 21 -7.47 -11.13 -18.03
N PRO A 22 -6.92 -11.12 -19.26
CA PRO A 22 -7.36 -10.20 -20.33
C PRO A 22 -8.85 -10.31 -20.65
N GLU A 23 -9.47 -11.46 -20.43
CA GLU A 23 -10.88 -11.75 -20.64
C GLU A 23 -11.82 -10.98 -19.70
N GLU A 24 -11.30 -10.43 -18.58
CA GLU A 24 -12.06 -9.57 -17.68
C GLU A 24 -12.48 -8.25 -18.37
N VAL A 25 -11.62 -7.71 -19.25
CA VAL A 25 -11.82 -6.41 -19.90
C VAL A 25 -13.06 -6.33 -20.79
N PRO A 26 -13.27 -7.25 -21.77
CA PRO A 26 -14.47 -7.22 -22.59
C PRO A 26 -15.74 -7.40 -21.76
N ALA A 27 -15.75 -8.26 -20.73
CA ALA A 27 -16.89 -8.44 -19.86
C ALA A 27 -17.26 -7.15 -19.08
N LEU A 28 -16.27 -6.43 -18.54
CA LEU A 28 -16.48 -5.14 -17.86
C LEU A 28 -17.01 -4.06 -18.83
N LYS A 29 -16.50 -3.99 -20.05
CA LYS A 29 -16.98 -3.07 -21.09
C LYS A 29 -18.42 -3.39 -21.50
N GLU A 30 -18.77 -4.66 -21.73
CA GLU A 30 -20.13 -5.06 -22.06
C GLU A 30 -21.12 -4.71 -20.92
N ILE A 31 -20.72 -4.83 -19.65
CA ILE A 31 -21.53 -4.36 -18.51
C ILE A 31 -21.82 -2.85 -18.61
N ILE A 32 -20.81 -2.04 -18.95
CA ILE A 32 -20.99 -0.58 -19.12
C ILE A 32 -22.00 -0.31 -20.26
N ASP A 33 -21.82 -0.95 -21.41
CA ASP A 33 -22.65 -0.78 -22.60
C ASP A 33 -24.12 -1.17 -22.33
N ILE A 34 -24.37 -2.18 -21.52
CA ILE A 34 -25.72 -2.60 -21.13
C ILE A 34 -26.31 -1.69 -20.02
N ALA A 35 -25.52 -1.34 -19.01
CA ALA A 35 -26.01 -0.65 -17.83
C ALA A 35 -26.19 0.86 -18.03
N MET A 36 -25.38 1.50 -18.89
CA MET A 36 -25.43 2.94 -19.15
C MET A 36 -26.77 3.39 -19.75
N PRO A 37 -27.32 2.77 -20.82
CA PRO A 37 -28.61 3.13 -21.38
C PRO A 37 -29.80 2.86 -20.42
N LEU A 38 -29.61 1.99 -19.43
CA LEU A 38 -30.61 1.65 -18.42
C LEU A 38 -30.54 2.54 -17.19
N ASP A 39 -29.71 3.56 -17.20
CA ASP A 39 -29.41 4.42 -16.03
C ASP A 39 -29.03 3.64 -14.76
N SER A 40 -28.48 2.43 -14.93
CA SER A 40 -28.00 1.60 -13.82
C SER A 40 -26.59 2.02 -13.39
N ILE A 41 -26.46 3.28 -12.99
CA ILE A 41 -25.18 3.99 -12.83
C ILE A 41 -24.25 3.36 -11.78
N GLY A 42 -24.79 2.82 -10.68
CA GLY A 42 -23.97 2.10 -9.69
C GLY A 42 -23.21 0.92 -10.29
N ILE A 43 -23.83 0.20 -11.23
CA ILE A 43 -23.20 -0.93 -11.96
C ILE A 43 -22.09 -0.39 -12.91
N VAL A 44 -22.36 0.76 -13.56
CA VAL A 44 -21.37 1.42 -14.43
C VAL A 44 -20.14 1.83 -13.63
N TYR A 45 -20.31 2.46 -12.46
CA TYR A 45 -19.20 2.84 -11.58
C TYR A 45 -18.36 1.64 -11.14
N ASP A 46 -19.02 0.55 -10.76
CA ASP A 46 -18.31 -0.68 -10.37
C ASP A 46 -17.50 -1.27 -11.52
N ALA A 47 -18.05 -1.27 -12.73
CA ALA A 47 -17.37 -1.78 -13.92
C ALA A 47 -16.18 -0.88 -14.34
N MET A 48 -16.34 0.45 -14.30
CA MET A 48 -15.24 1.40 -14.58
C MET A 48 -14.12 1.27 -13.54
N ALA A 49 -14.46 1.11 -12.25
CA ALA A 49 -13.49 0.86 -11.21
C ALA A 49 -12.79 -0.51 -11.36
N GLY A 50 -13.51 -1.52 -11.89
CA GLY A 50 -12.95 -2.81 -12.28
C GLY A 50 -11.90 -2.68 -13.39
N LEU A 51 -12.19 -1.90 -14.43
CA LEU A 51 -11.24 -1.60 -15.51
C LEU A 51 -10.01 -0.84 -14.98
N SER A 52 -10.22 0.17 -14.14
CA SER A 52 -9.10 0.90 -13.51
C SER A 52 -8.18 -0.04 -12.73
N ARG A 53 -8.76 -0.94 -11.93
CA ARG A 53 -8.00 -1.95 -11.18
C ARG A 53 -7.26 -2.92 -12.12
N TYR A 54 -7.91 -3.42 -13.17
CA TYR A 54 -7.26 -4.30 -14.14
C TYR A 54 -6.03 -3.63 -14.76
N TYR A 55 -6.20 -2.42 -15.30
CA TYR A 55 -5.12 -1.72 -15.97
C TYR A 55 -4.00 -1.27 -15.01
N TYR A 56 -4.30 -1.00 -13.74
CA TYR A 56 -3.30 -0.81 -12.70
C TYR A 56 -2.45 -2.09 -12.50
N ASN A 57 -3.09 -3.25 -12.43
CA ASN A 57 -2.41 -4.52 -12.18
C ASN A 57 -1.52 -4.98 -13.35
N VAL A 58 -1.89 -4.63 -14.60
CA VAL A 58 -1.08 -4.93 -15.80
C VAL A 58 -0.15 -3.78 -16.19
N GLU A 59 0.01 -2.79 -15.30
CA GLU A 59 0.91 -1.64 -15.46
C GLU A 59 0.64 -0.80 -16.74
N ASN A 60 -0.60 -0.83 -17.25
CA ASN A 60 -1.02 -0.01 -18.37
C ASN A 60 -1.55 1.33 -17.87
N ARG A 61 -0.64 2.28 -17.69
CA ARG A 61 -0.91 3.59 -17.10
C ARG A 61 -1.88 4.44 -17.92
N ASP A 62 -1.75 4.47 -19.23
CA ASP A 62 -2.62 5.28 -20.10
C ASP A 62 -4.07 4.83 -19.99
N SER A 63 -4.31 3.51 -20.03
CA SER A 63 -5.65 2.95 -19.85
C SER A 63 -6.18 3.14 -18.43
N LEU A 64 -5.33 3.05 -17.39
CA LEU A 64 -5.70 3.37 -16.02
C LEU A 64 -6.22 4.81 -15.93
N LEU A 65 -5.44 5.79 -16.38
CA LEU A 65 -5.79 7.21 -16.33
C LEU A 65 -7.04 7.52 -17.16
N TYR A 66 -7.20 6.89 -18.32
CA TYR A 66 -8.40 7.00 -19.13
C TYR A 66 -9.66 6.58 -18.37
N TRP A 67 -9.68 5.39 -17.77
CA TRP A 67 -10.88 4.89 -17.08
C TRP A 67 -11.16 5.62 -15.77
N VAL A 68 -10.12 6.05 -15.05
CA VAL A 68 -10.30 6.95 -13.90
C VAL A 68 -10.91 8.27 -14.34
N GLY A 69 -10.43 8.90 -15.42
CA GLY A 69 -10.99 10.13 -15.95
C GLY A 69 -12.46 10.00 -16.41
N GLN A 70 -12.83 8.86 -17.02
CA GLN A 70 -14.23 8.57 -17.37
C GLN A 70 -15.12 8.48 -16.12
N LEU A 71 -14.65 7.80 -15.07
CA LEU A 71 -15.37 7.65 -13.82
C LEU A 71 -15.51 9.00 -13.10
N ASP A 72 -14.42 9.76 -12.98
CA ASP A 72 -14.40 11.10 -12.37
C ASP A 72 -15.40 12.05 -13.10
N SER A 73 -15.39 12.04 -14.45
CA SER A 73 -16.29 12.85 -15.26
C SER A 73 -17.75 12.48 -15.05
N LEU A 74 -18.06 11.18 -15.03
CA LEU A 74 -19.43 10.71 -14.82
C LEU A 74 -19.94 11.05 -13.42
N ALA A 75 -19.13 10.82 -12.40
CA ALA A 75 -19.45 11.11 -11.00
C ALA A 75 -19.67 12.63 -10.78
N SER A 76 -18.79 13.46 -11.34
CA SER A 76 -18.92 14.92 -11.25
C SER A 76 -20.20 15.45 -11.92
N LYS A 77 -20.54 14.95 -13.10
CA LYS A 77 -21.76 15.35 -13.82
C LYS A 77 -23.03 14.98 -13.04
N ARG A 78 -22.99 13.95 -12.24
CA ARG A 78 -24.12 13.48 -11.45
C ARG A 78 -24.10 13.96 -9.98
N HIS A 79 -23.06 14.69 -9.59
CA HIS A 79 -22.81 15.09 -8.20
C HIS A 79 -22.82 13.90 -7.22
N GLU A 80 -22.22 12.79 -7.62
CA GLU A 80 -22.15 11.54 -6.86
C GLU A 80 -20.72 11.23 -6.44
N SER A 81 -20.58 10.55 -5.32
CA SER A 81 -19.27 10.09 -4.79
C SER A 81 -19.28 8.57 -4.59
N PRO A 82 -19.33 7.80 -5.69
CA PRO A 82 -19.42 6.35 -5.60
C PRO A 82 -18.13 5.74 -5.03
N ARG A 83 -18.26 4.57 -4.40
CA ARG A 83 -17.13 3.82 -3.85
C ARG A 83 -16.02 3.57 -4.88
N GLY A 84 -16.38 3.33 -6.15
CA GLY A 84 -15.45 3.13 -7.25
C GLY A 84 -14.55 4.32 -7.50
N LEU A 85 -15.04 5.55 -7.30
CA LEU A 85 -14.27 6.78 -7.43
C LEU A 85 -13.07 6.81 -6.47
N PHE A 86 -13.29 6.51 -5.19
CA PHE A 86 -12.23 6.46 -4.19
C PHE A 86 -11.25 5.32 -4.42
N LEU A 87 -11.73 4.16 -4.92
CA LEU A 87 -10.85 3.07 -5.33
C LEU A 87 -9.93 3.51 -6.46
N SER A 88 -10.49 4.06 -7.51
CA SER A 88 -9.76 4.48 -8.71
C SER A 88 -8.77 5.61 -8.41
N GLY A 89 -9.18 6.61 -7.62
CA GLY A 89 -8.28 7.68 -7.15
C GLY A 89 -7.09 7.15 -6.35
N SER A 90 -7.34 6.18 -5.48
CA SER A 90 -6.31 5.48 -4.72
C SER A 90 -5.33 4.69 -5.61
N LEU A 91 -5.80 4.06 -6.70
CA LEU A 91 -4.93 3.36 -7.65
C LEU A 91 -4.01 4.33 -8.39
N VAL A 92 -4.51 5.50 -8.80
CA VAL A 92 -3.69 6.56 -9.40
C VAL A 92 -2.65 7.10 -8.42
N CYS A 93 -3.05 7.33 -7.17
CA CYS A 93 -2.10 7.75 -6.13
C CYS A 93 -0.97 6.72 -5.98
N GLN A 94 -1.29 5.43 -5.96
CA GLN A 94 -0.29 4.38 -5.88
C GLN A 94 0.60 4.30 -7.13
N ASP A 95 0.05 4.51 -8.33
CA ASP A 95 0.83 4.60 -9.57
C ASP A 95 1.85 5.75 -9.50
N TYR A 96 1.44 6.91 -9.02
CA TYR A 96 2.35 8.04 -8.79
C TYR A 96 3.41 7.72 -7.74
N LEU A 97 3.07 7.02 -6.65
CA LEU A 97 4.04 6.59 -5.64
C LEU A 97 5.08 5.62 -6.21
N TRP A 98 4.67 4.67 -7.06
CA TRP A 98 5.58 3.73 -7.71
C TRP A 98 6.51 4.41 -8.72
N SER A 99 6.00 5.39 -9.45
CA SER A 99 6.78 6.16 -10.42
C SER A 99 7.63 7.28 -9.79
N GLY A 100 7.58 7.46 -8.45
CA GLY A 100 8.34 8.49 -7.74
C GLY A 100 7.76 9.90 -7.85
N ASN A 101 6.54 10.05 -8.37
CA ASN A 101 5.84 11.35 -8.49
C ASN A 101 5.08 11.67 -7.20
N TYR A 102 5.81 11.92 -6.11
CA TYR A 102 5.22 12.06 -4.77
C TYR A 102 4.31 13.29 -4.63
N GLU A 103 4.60 14.38 -5.33
CA GLU A 103 3.76 15.59 -5.37
C GLU A 103 2.39 15.27 -5.97
N LEU A 104 2.35 14.61 -7.14
CA LEU A 104 1.09 14.19 -7.76
C LEU A 104 0.34 13.15 -6.93
N ALA A 105 1.06 12.27 -6.22
CA ALA A 105 0.46 11.33 -5.30
C ALA A 105 -0.22 12.04 -4.12
N MET A 106 0.44 13.06 -3.55
CA MET A 106 -0.10 13.90 -2.47
C MET A 106 -1.34 14.65 -2.93
N ASP A 107 -1.26 15.35 -4.08
CA ASP A 107 -2.39 16.07 -4.66
C ASP A 107 -3.61 15.17 -4.87
N LYS A 108 -3.38 14.01 -5.47
CA LYS A 108 -4.49 13.08 -5.72
C LYS A 108 -5.10 12.55 -4.42
N ALA A 109 -4.28 12.23 -3.43
CA ALA A 109 -4.75 11.76 -2.13
C ALA A 109 -5.54 12.84 -1.37
N MET A 110 -5.09 14.11 -1.44
CA MET A 110 -5.81 15.25 -0.84
C MET A 110 -7.17 15.48 -1.53
N GLN A 111 -7.20 15.50 -2.86
CA GLN A 111 -8.44 15.70 -3.63
C GLN A 111 -9.56 14.74 -3.18
N TYR A 112 -9.26 13.45 -3.06
CA TYR A 112 -10.31 12.52 -2.65
C TYR A 112 -10.48 12.40 -1.13
N LEU A 113 -9.53 12.90 -0.31
CA LEU A 113 -9.77 13.11 1.11
C LEU A 113 -10.86 14.16 1.33
N ASP A 114 -10.74 15.31 0.65
CA ASP A 114 -11.71 16.40 0.76
C ASP A 114 -13.08 15.94 0.26
N LEU A 115 -13.12 15.27 -0.90
CA LEU A 115 -14.36 14.69 -1.41
C LEU A 115 -14.98 13.68 -0.44
N ALA A 116 -14.16 12.86 0.22
CA ALA A 116 -14.64 11.87 1.19
C ALA A 116 -15.19 12.53 2.47
N ARG A 117 -14.60 13.66 2.90
CA ARG A 117 -15.10 14.47 4.02
C ARG A 117 -16.44 15.12 3.67
N GLU A 118 -16.52 15.82 2.54
CA GLU A 118 -17.73 16.48 2.06
C GLU A 118 -18.90 15.49 1.90
N SER A 119 -18.64 14.33 1.32
CA SER A 119 -19.61 13.27 1.11
C SER A 119 -19.86 12.37 2.33
N LYS A 120 -19.16 12.59 3.44
CA LYS A 120 -19.17 11.76 4.66
C LYS A 120 -18.98 10.26 4.35
N ASN A 121 -18.04 9.96 3.47
CA ASN A 121 -17.80 8.61 2.96
C ASN A 121 -16.62 7.94 3.69
N ASP A 122 -16.91 7.08 4.67
CA ASP A 122 -15.90 6.36 5.46
C ASP A 122 -14.94 5.54 4.61
N TYR A 123 -15.41 4.94 3.51
CA TYR A 123 -14.54 4.17 2.60
C TYR A 123 -13.54 5.07 1.89
N GLY A 124 -13.98 6.27 1.48
CA GLY A 124 -13.12 7.30 0.90
C GLY A 124 -12.07 7.78 1.91
N LEU A 125 -12.49 8.06 3.15
CA LEU A 125 -11.59 8.45 4.23
C LEU A 125 -10.53 7.38 4.51
N LEU A 126 -10.94 6.10 4.59
CA LEU A 126 -10.01 4.98 4.74
C LEU A 126 -8.98 4.92 3.59
N ARG A 127 -9.40 5.13 2.36
CA ARG A 127 -8.47 5.17 1.21
C ARG A 127 -7.50 6.34 1.33
N ALA A 128 -8.01 7.55 1.59
CA ALA A 128 -7.24 8.77 1.67
C ALA A 128 -6.18 8.72 2.78
N TYR A 129 -6.55 8.38 4.01
CA TYR A 129 -5.60 8.28 5.13
C TYR A 129 -4.50 7.25 4.87
N ARG A 130 -4.83 6.11 4.24
CA ARG A 130 -3.82 5.13 3.84
C ARG A 130 -2.82 5.73 2.85
N ASP A 131 -3.33 6.33 1.79
CA ASP A 131 -2.49 6.79 0.69
C ASP A 131 -1.64 7.98 1.11
N LEU A 132 -2.18 8.90 1.92
CA LEU A 132 -1.40 9.97 2.55
C LEU A 132 -0.30 9.41 3.47
N GLY A 133 -0.63 8.43 4.32
CA GLY A 133 0.37 7.74 5.14
C GLY A 133 1.49 7.13 4.29
N MET A 134 1.14 6.50 3.16
CA MET A 134 2.14 5.95 2.23
C MET A 134 2.97 7.05 1.55
N VAL A 135 2.38 8.19 1.17
CA VAL A 135 3.15 9.33 0.66
C VAL A 135 4.15 9.81 1.71
N TYR A 136 3.70 10.04 2.95
CA TYR A 136 4.58 10.45 4.05
C TYR A 136 5.73 9.47 4.29
N GLN A 137 5.49 8.16 4.24
CA GLN A 137 6.55 7.15 4.32
C GLN A 137 7.58 7.33 3.21
N ARG A 138 7.15 7.55 1.96
CA ARG A 138 8.07 7.69 0.81
C ARG A 138 8.96 8.93 0.91
N ILE A 139 8.47 9.99 1.53
CA ILE A 139 9.23 11.24 1.75
C ILE A 139 9.91 11.31 3.13
N LYS A 140 9.99 10.16 3.85
CA LYS A 140 10.66 10.05 5.15
C LYS A 140 10.05 10.87 6.29
N LYS A 141 8.76 11.20 6.21
CA LYS A 141 7.98 11.83 7.28
C LYS A 141 7.20 10.74 8.05
N ASP A 142 7.91 9.79 8.64
CA ASP A 142 7.32 8.60 9.28
C ASP A 142 6.41 8.92 10.47
N SER A 143 6.64 10.03 11.20
CA SER A 143 5.73 10.46 12.27
C SER A 143 4.36 10.87 11.72
N ASP A 144 4.34 11.64 10.61
CA ASP A 144 3.10 12.04 9.94
C ASP A 144 2.40 10.81 9.33
N ALA A 145 3.18 9.85 8.81
CA ALA A 145 2.65 8.58 8.32
C ALA A 145 1.91 7.79 9.41
N VAL A 146 2.52 7.65 10.60
CA VAL A 146 1.90 6.98 11.76
C VAL A 146 0.59 7.67 12.15
N GLU A 147 0.55 9.01 12.13
CA GLU A 147 -0.67 9.77 12.42
C GLU A 147 -1.79 9.45 11.41
N MET A 148 -1.51 9.49 10.11
CA MET A 148 -2.50 9.18 9.08
C MET A 148 -3.00 7.74 9.19
N PHE A 149 -2.11 6.77 9.39
CA PHE A 149 -2.50 5.39 9.63
C PHE A 149 -3.32 5.24 10.91
N GLY A 150 -3.00 5.98 11.96
CA GLY A 150 -3.77 6.03 13.22
C GLY A 150 -5.21 6.50 13.00
N LYS A 151 -5.41 7.61 12.24
CA LYS A 151 -6.74 8.12 11.87
C LYS A 151 -7.54 7.06 11.11
N GLY A 152 -6.92 6.37 10.15
CA GLY A 152 -7.57 5.27 9.42
C GLY A 152 -7.94 4.08 10.32
N LEU A 153 -7.04 3.64 11.20
CA LEU A 153 -7.33 2.56 12.17
C LEU A 153 -8.47 2.94 13.12
N HIS A 154 -8.57 4.23 13.49
CA HIS A 154 -9.66 4.70 14.33
C HIS A 154 -11.04 4.56 13.68
N LEU A 155 -11.14 4.74 12.35
CA LEU A 155 -12.37 4.51 11.59
C LEU A 155 -12.75 3.02 11.51
N LEU A 156 -11.80 2.10 11.67
CA LEU A 156 -11.99 0.65 11.61
C LEU A 156 -12.44 0.06 12.96
N LYS A 157 -13.36 0.72 13.67
CA LYS A 157 -13.91 0.23 14.94
C LYS A 157 -15.11 -0.67 14.72
N GLY A 158 -15.18 -1.75 15.53
CA GLY A 158 -16.31 -2.66 15.61
C GLY A 158 -16.20 -3.92 14.71
N GLU A 159 -17.18 -4.82 14.86
CA GLU A 159 -17.19 -6.14 14.20
C GLU A 159 -17.35 -6.07 12.66
N LYS A 160 -17.84 -4.94 12.13
CA LYS A 160 -18.02 -4.72 10.69
C LYS A 160 -16.77 -4.20 9.97
N ALA A 161 -15.67 -3.97 10.67
CA ALA A 161 -14.43 -3.48 10.06
C ALA A 161 -13.88 -4.51 9.08
N ASN A 162 -13.64 -4.10 7.84
CA ASN A 162 -13.04 -4.97 6.83
C ASN A 162 -11.63 -5.41 7.25
N PRO A 163 -11.38 -6.71 7.48
CA PRO A 163 -10.09 -7.21 7.95
C PRO A 163 -8.93 -6.85 7.03
N ALA A 164 -9.16 -6.78 5.72
CA ALA A 164 -8.12 -6.44 4.75
C ALA A 164 -7.59 -5.00 4.96
N PHE A 165 -8.47 -4.04 5.26
CA PHE A 165 -8.03 -2.70 5.62
C PHE A 165 -7.24 -2.71 6.93
N ARG A 166 -7.69 -3.45 7.93
CA ARG A 166 -7.02 -3.51 9.23
C ARG A 166 -5.61 -4.11 9.10
N ILE A 167 -5.46 -5.19 8.35
CA ILE A 167 -4.15 -5.77 8.02
C ILE A 167 -3.25 -4.72 7.34
N MET A 168 -3.77 -4.05 6.33
CA MET A 168 -3.03 -3.07 5.55
C MET A 168 -2.56 -1.89 6.41
N TYR A 169 -3.41 -1.35 7.28
CA TYR A 169 -3.04 -0.28 8.20
C TYR A 169 -2.00 -0.73 9.22
N LEU A 170 -2.19 -1.90 9.83
CA LEU A 170 -1.24 -2.44 10.81
C LEU A 170 0.14 -2.66 10.17
N SER A 171 0.21 -3.23 8.96
CA SER A 171 1.48 -3.48 8.29
C SER A 171 2.22 -2.20 7.91
N ASN A 172 1.52 -1.18 7.40
CA ASN A 172 2.14 0.10 7.05
C ASN A 172 2.59 0.87 8.31
N MET A 173 1.77 0.87 9.36
CA MET A 173 2.10 1.53 10.63
C MET A 173 3.31 0.86 11.32
N LEU A 174 3.42 -0.47 11.23
CA LEU A 174 4.57 -1.23 11.73
C LEU A 174 5.88 -0.80 11.06
N GLU A 175 5.87 -0.64 9.74
CA GLU A 175 7.04 -0.18 8.99
C GLU A 175 7.54 1.18 9.54
N SER A 176 6.65 2.18 9.65
CA SER A 176 7.01 3.51 10.17
C SER A 176 7.39 3.50 11.65
N THR A 177 6.71 2.76 12.51
CA THR A 177 7.06 2.71 13.95
C THR A 177 8.39 2.03 14.20
N LEU A 178 8.76 1.02 13.40
CA LEU A 178 10.10 0.41 13.45
C LEU A 178 11.17 1.39 12.98
N LEU A 179 10.96 2.11 11.88
CA LEU A 179 11.89 3.14 11.39
C LEU A 179 12.11 4.26 12.41
N LEU A 180 11.07 4.65 13.14
CA LEU A 180 11.14 5.63 14.24
C LEU A 180 11.76 5.07 15.53
N GLY A 181 12.07 3.77 15.61
CA GLY A 181 12.58 3.14 16.83
C GLY A 181 11.55 3.04 17.96
N ARG A 182 10.25 3.14 17.67
CA ARG A 182 9.16 3.03 18.66
C ARG A 182 8.87 1.57 18.99
N LEU A 183 9.87 0.87 19.60
CA LEU A 183 9.86 -0.59 19.74
C LEU A 183 8.68 -1.15 20.54
N SER A 184 8.24 -0.45 21.60
CA SER A 184 7.09 -0.89 22.42
C SER A 184 5.78 -0.80 21.64
N GLU A 185 5.61 0.27 20.85
CA GLU A 185 4.44 0.47 19.98
C GLU A 185 4.43 -0.58 18.87
N SER A 186 5.57 -0.81 18.21
CA SER A 186 5.72 -1.85 17.18
C SER A 186 5.38 -3.24 17.70
N GLU A 187 5.82 -3.58 18.93
CA GLU A 187 5.49 -4.87 19.56
C GLU A 187 3.97 -5.00 19.83
N ALA A 188 3.32 -3.93 20.27
CA ALA A 188 1.87 -3.93 20.49
C ALA A 188 1.10 -4.10 19.17
N LEU A 189 1.54 -3.43 18.09
CA LEU A 189 0.95 -3.57 16.76
C LEU A 189 1.16 -4.97 16.19
N LEU A 190 2.34 -5.57 16.38
CA LEU A 190 2.62 -6.95 15.96
C LEU A 190 1.72 -7.96 16.66
N LYS A 191 1.48 -7.81 17.96
CA LYS A 191 0.52 -8.66 18.70
C LYS A 191 -0.91 -8.51 18.15
N GLN A 192 -1.33 -7.29 17.83
CA GLN A 192 -2.65 -7.07 17.20
C GLN A 192 -2.73 -7.72 15.82
N TYR A 193 -1.66 -7.64 15.03
CA TYR A 193 -1.60 -8.26 13.70
C TYR A 193 -1.67 -9.78 13.80
N ASP A 194 -0.93 -10.39 14.72
CA ASP A 194 -0.92 -11.84 14.97
C ASP A 194 -2.31 -12.34 15.36
N HIS A 195 -2.95 -11.72 16.36
CA HIS A 195 -4.32 -12.05 16.76
C HIS A 195 -5.33 -11.93 15.61
N LEU A 196 -5.17 -10.91 14.77
CA LEU A 196 -6.05 -10.73 13.61
C LEU A 196 -5.86 -11.87 12.60
N LEU A 197 -4.61 -12.26 12.31
CA LEU A 197 -4.32 -13.38 11.41
C LEU A 197 -4.88 -14.70 11.92
N ASP A 198 -4.69 -15.00 13.22
CA ASP A 198 -5.24 -16.21 13.86
C ASP A 198 -6.77 -16.27 13.79
N SER A 199 -7.42 -15.11 14.00
CA SER A 199 -8.88 -15.00 13.90
C SER A 199 -9.38 -15.26 12.48
N LEU A 200 -8.70 -14.68 11.48
CA LEU A 200 -9.07 -14.84 10.08
C LEU A 200 -8.81 -16.26 9.60
N GLU A 201 -7.69 -16.86 9.97
CA GLU A 201 -7.36 -18.24 9.62
C GLU A 201 -8.41 -19.20 10.13
N ARG A 202 -8.80 -19.09 11.41
CA ARG A 202 -9.87 -19.90 12.01
C ARG A 202 -11.21 -19.71 11.32
N LYS A 203 -11.58 -18.45 11.01
CA LYS A 203 -12.84 -18.12 10.32
C LYS A 203 -12.89 -18.74 8.93
N TYR A 204 -11.86 -18.51 8.11
CA TYR A 204 -11.85 -18.99 6.73
C TYR A 204 -11.75 -20.52 6.64
N ASN A 205 -10.97 -21.16 7.52
CA ASN A 205 -10.93 -22.63 7.62
C ASN A 205 -12.30 -23.20 8.01
N GLY A 206 -13.02 -22.54 8.93
CA GLY A 206 -14.38 -22.94 9.32
C GLY A 206 -15.41 -22.78 8.20
N GLU A 207 -15.17 -21.86 7.25
CA GLU A 207 -16.01 -21.64 6.06
C GLU A 207 -15.56 -22.48 4.84
N GLY A 208 -14.52 -23.30 4.96
CA GLY A 208 -13.93 -24.05 3.85
C GLY A 208 -13.27 -23.17 2.78
N LYS A 209 -12.90 -21.92 3.13
CA LYS A 209 -12.26 -20.96 2.25
C LYS A 209 -10.76 -20.86 2.52
N ILE A 210 -9.98 -20.53 1.49
CA ILE A 210 -8.54 -20.29 1.63
C ILE A 210 -8.31 -18.80 1.90
N PHE A 211 -7.67 -18.49 3.03
CA PHE A 211 -7.11 -17.16 3.28
C PHE A 211 -5.61 -17.18 3.01
N PRO A 212 -5.01 -16.16 2.36
CA PRO A 212 -3.59 -16.14 2.02
C PRO A 212 -2.71 -15.88 3.25
N VAL A 213 -2.80 -16.74 4.27
CA VAL A 213 -2.14 -16.60 5.57
C VAL A 213 -0.63 -16.57 5.41
N LYS A 214 -0.06 -17.45 4.58
CA LYS A 214 1.40 -17.56 4.41
C LYS A 214 2.07 -16.23 4.05
N ARG A 215 1.47 -15.47 3.13
CA ARG A 215 1.97 -14.14 2.73
C ARG A 215 2.05 -13.19 3.92
N HIS A 216 0.99 -13.13 4.72
CA HIS A 216 0.93 -12.26 5.89
C HIS A 216 1.83 -12.74 7.02
N ARG A 217 1.97 -14.06 7.21
CA ARG A 217 2.91 -14.65 8.18
C ARG A 217 4.37 -14.35 7.78
N CYS A 218 4.70 -14.38 6.49
CA CYS A 218 6.01 -13.98 5.99
C CYS A 218 6.32 -12.53 6.37
N LEU A 219 5.43 -11.58 6.04
CA LEU A 219 5.61 -10.16 6.38
C LEU A 219 5.70 -9.93 7.90
N MET A 220 4.84 -10.56 8.68
CA MET A 220 4.85 -10.46 10.14
C MET A 220 6.17 -10.99 10.73
N SER A 221 6.68 -12.11 10.22
CA SER A 221 7.97 -12.65 10.64
C SER A 221 9.13 -11.71 10.29
N CYS A 222 9.06 -11.01 9.14
CA CYS A 222 10.01 -9.95 8.81
C CYS A 222 9.99 -8.83 9.86
N TYR A 223 8.84 -8.32 10.23
CA TYR A 223 8.73 -7.26 11.23
C TYR A 223 9.19 -7.71 12.63
N TYR A 224 8.89 -8.94 13.04
CA TYR A 224 9.44 -9.49 14.28
C TYR A 224 10.97 -9.63 14.23
N CYS A 225 11.53 -10.06 13.11
CA CYS A 225 12.98 -10.11 12.91
C CYS A 225 13.59 -8.70 13.09
N GLU A 226 13.05 -7.67 12.45
CA GLU A 226 13.53 -6.30 12.60
C GLU A 226 13.41 -5.80 14.03
N LEU A 227 12.27 -6.02 14.70
CA LEU A 227 12.06 -5.65 16.09
C LEU A 227 13.11 -6.29 17.02
N TYR A 228 13.34 -7.60 16.91
CA TYR A 228 14.29 -8.29 17.77
C TYR A 228 15.74 -7.97 17.42
N THR A 229 16.05 -7.69 16.16
CA THR A 229 17.36 -7.15 15.75
C THR A 229 17.60 -5.79 16.43
N MET A 230 16.62 -4.89 16.44
CA MET A 230 16.72 -3.59 17.11
C MET A 230 16.81 -3.70 18.63
N LYS A 231 16.18 -4.73 19.22
CA LYS A 231 16.30 -5.04 20.65
C LYS A 231 17.63 -5.75 21.02
N GLY A 232 18.50 -6.04 20.05
CA GLY A 232 19.75 -6.76 20.27
C GLY A 232 19.58 -8.24 20.63
N ASN A 233 18.46 -8.85 20.29
CA ASN A 233 18.19 -10.27 20.53
C ASN A 233 18.39 -11.09 19.26
N SER A 234 19.66 -11.35 18.91
CA SER A 234 20.05 -12.04 17.67
C SER A 234 19.40 -13.43 17.53
N GLY A 235 19.26 -14.18 18.64
CA GLY A 235 18.67 -15.52 18.58
C GLY A 235 17.18 -15.49 18.16
N LYS A 236 16.38 -14.57 18.71
CA LYS A 236 14.99 -14.41 18.28
C LYS A 236 14.90 -13.82 16.88
N ALA A 237 15.76 -12.86 16.57
CA ALA A 237 15.81 -12.25 15.23
C ALA A 237 16.08 -13.31 14.16
N GLN A 238 17.08 -14.19 14.36
CA GLN A 238 17.37 -15.30 13.47
C GLN A 238 16.18 -16.27 13.32
N ALA A 239 15.56 -16.66 14.42
CA ALA A 239 14.41 -17.57 14.39
C ALA A 239 13.26 -17.00 13.55
N TYR A 240 12.99 -15.70 13.64
CA TYR A 240 11.98 -15.05 12.82
C TYR A 240 12.41 -14.85 11.36
N LEU A 241 13.70 -14.66 11.09
CA LEU A 241 14.21 -14.64 9.71
C LEU A 241 14.06 -16.01 9.04
N ASP A 242 14.34 -17.09 9.78
CA ASP A 242 14.14 -18.47 9.31
C ASP A 242 12.66 -18.75 9.05
N GLN A 243 11.76 -18.29 9.92
CA GLN A 243 10.32 -18.35 9.70
C GLN A 243 9.89 -17.59 8.44
N ALA A 244 10.38 -16.36 8.26
CA ALA A 244 10.08 -15.58 7.06
C ALA A 244 10.54 -16.31 5.80
N THR A 245 11.72 -16.92 5.85
CA THR A 245 12.28 -17.73 4.75
C THR A 245 11.40 -18.96 4.45
N ALA A 246 10.91 -19.65 5.47
CA ALA A 246 10.04 -20.82 5.31
C ALA A 246 8.65 -20.47 4.75
N TYR A 247 8.16 -19.27 5.01
CA TYR A 247 6.89 -18.78 4.46
C TYR A 247 7.02 -18.17 3.08
N LEU A 248 8.22 -17.71 2.68
CA LEU A 248 8.43 -17.00 1.42
C LEU A 248 8.07 -17.89 0.22
N ASP A 249 7.31 -17.32 -0.71
CA ASP A 249 6.88 -17.99 -1.93
C ASP A 249 6.93 -16.98 -3.08
N SER A 250 7.45 -17.41 -4.24
CA SER A 250 7.61 -16.55 -5.43
C SER A 250 6.28 -15.98 -5.96
N SER A 251 5.16 -16.60 -5.63
CA SER A 251 3.82 -16.11 -6.01
C SER A 251 3.35 -14.90 -5.20
N PHE A 252 4.05 -14.51 -4.13
CA PHE A 252 3.63 -13.39 -3.26
C PHE A 252 3.86 -12.00 -3.86
N GLY A 253 4.64 -11.93 -4.95
CA GLY A 253 4.96 -10.72 -5.69
C GLY A 253 6.06 -9.87 -5.03
N ASP A 254 6.56 -8.94 -5.81
CA ASP A 254 7.77 -8.13 -5.58
C ASP A 254 7.77 -7.39 -4.23
N ARG A 255 6.62 -6.93 -3.76
CA ARG A 255 6.53 -6.20 -2.48
C ARG A 255 6.93 -7.07 -1.28
N VAL A 256 6.52 -8.33 -1.25
CA VAL A 256 6.85 -9.25 -0.13
C VAL A 256 8.30 -9.65 -0.20
N GLU A 257 8.80 -9.95 -1.39
CA GLU A 257 10.19 -10.29 -1.62
C GLU A 257 11.12 -9.12 -1.26
N ALA A 258 10.79 -7.89 -1.69
CA ALA A 258 11.56 -6.69 -1.35
C ALA A 258 11.61 -6.45 0.16
N GLN A 259 10.50 -6.64 0.88
CA GLN A 259 10.47 -6.52 2.34
C GLN A 259 11.33 -7.60 3.01
N TYR A 260 11.21 -8.85 2.57
CA TYR A 260 12.04 -9.95 3.09
C TYR A 260 13.53 -9.67 2.89
N LEU A 261 13.93 -9.26 1.69
CA LEU A 261 15.33 -8.95 1.37
C LEU A 261 15.86 -7.75 2.17
N ARG A 262 15.02 -6.74 2.38
CA ARG A 262 15.34 -5.60 3.25
C ARG A 262 15.57 -6.05 4.69
N THR A 263 14.68 -6.84 5.25
CA THR A 263 14.78 -7.40 6.59
C THR A 263 16.04 -8.26 6.75
N LYS A 264 16.31 -9.14 5.77
CA LYS A 264 17.50 -9.98 5.72
C LYS A 264 18.78 -9.14 5.71
N SER A 265 18.80 -8.07 4.89
CA SER A 265 19.91 -7.13 4.84
C SER A 265 20.12 -6.43 6.19
N PHE A 266 19.05 -5.94 6.80
CA PHE A 266 19.10 -5.26 8.09
C PHE A 266 19.65 -6.17 9.20
N TYR A 267 19.16 -7.42 9.28
CA TYR A 267 19.65 -8.42 10.23
C TYR A 267 21.15 -8.66 10.07
N TYR A 268 21.61 -9.01 8.87
CA TYR A 268 23.02 -9.28 8.63
C TYR A 268 23.92 -8.05 8.85
N TRP A 269 23.43 -6.85 8.54
CA TRP A 269 24.16 -5.63 8.85
C TRP A 269 24.40 -5.46 10.35
N LYS A 270 23.39 -5.69 11.18
CA LYS A 270 23.51 -5.60 12.63
C LYS A 270 24.38 -6.71 13.23
N GLU A 271 24.39 -7.89 12.63
CA GLU A 271 25.32 -8.98 12.96
C GLU A 271 26.74 -8.78 12.37
N LYS A 272 27.00 -7.64 11.71
CA LYS A 272 28.29 -7.29 11.07
C LYS A 272 28.70 -8.21 9.93
N ASP A 273 27.80 -9.00 9.40
CA ASP A 273 28.00 -9.77 8.17
C ASP A 273 27.68 -8.91 6.94
N TYR A 274 28.57 -7.98 6.65
CA TYR A 274 28.41 -6.98 5.58
C TYR A 274 28.28 -7.60 4.20
N ARG A 275 28.88 -8.76 3.97
CA ARG A 275 28.81 -9.46 2.68
C ARG A 275 27.38 -9.91 2.39
N HIS A 276 26.73 -10.60 3.32
CA HIS A 276 25.36 -11.04 3.16
C HIS A 276 24.39 -9.85 3.19
N ALA A 277 24.66 -8.83 4.00
CA ALA A 277 23.86 -7.61 4.05
C ALA A 277 23.85 -6.89 2.68
N LEU A 278 25.02 -6.66 2.06
CA LEU A 278 25.13 -6.03 0.74
C LEU A 278 24.49 -6.87 -0.36
N SER A 279 24.66 -8.19 -0.32
CA SER A 279 23.99 -9.10 -1.26
C SER A 279 22.47 -8.94 -1.22
N ALA A 280 21.89 -8.94 -0.03
CA ALA A 280 20.45 -8.85 0.16
C ALA A 280 19.88 -7.46 -0.24
N VAL A 281 20.55 -6.35 0.17
CA VAL A 281 20.07 -5.00 -0.20
C VAL A 281 20.19 -4.74 -1.70
N ASN A 282 21.23 -5.27 -2.36
CA ASN A 282 21.37 -5.14 -3.80
C ASN A 282 20.25 -5.87 -4.57
N LEU A 283 19.80 -7.04 -4.08
CA LEU A 283 18.66 -7.73 -4.64
C LEU A 283 17.37 -6.93 -4.40
N ALA A 284 17.16 -6.40 -3.20
CA ALA A 284 16.01 -5.56 -2.90
C ALA A 284 15.97 -4.29 -3.77
N LEU A 285 17.10 -3.66 -4.05
CA LEU A 285 17.23 -2.49 -4.93
C LEU A 285 16.95 -2.80 -6.41
N LYS A 286 17.11 -4.05 -6.86
CA LYS A 286 16.71 -4.46 -8.21
C LYS A 286 15.20 -4.50 -8.37
N ILE A 287 14.47 -4.85 -7.31
CA ILE A 287 13.01 -4.89 -7.31
C ILE A 287 12.46 -3.46 -7.25
N ASN A 288 12.93 -2.68 -6.28
CA ASN A 288 12.48 -1.31 -6.07
C ASN A 288 13.63 -0.48 -5.49
N ARG A 289 13.99 0.61 -6.18
CA ARG A 289 15.09 1.50 -5.83
C ARG A 289 14.59 2.73 -5.07
N ASP A 290 14.04 2.51 -3.86
CA ASP A 290 13.57 3.57 -2.98
C ASP A 290 14.66 4.11 -2.02
N LEU A 291 14.35 5.26 -1.40
CA LEU A 291 15.29 5.95 -0.50
C LEU A 291 15.68 5.10 0.71
N ASP A 292 14.77 4.33 1.27
CA ASP A 292 15.02 3.52 2.46
C ASP A 292 16.12 2.47 2.21
N LYS A 293 16.04 1.77 1.08
CA LYS A 293 17.03 0.77 0.69
C LYS A 293 18.38 1.39 0.30
N LEU A 294 18.35 2.57 -0.33
CA LEU A 294 19.59 3.32 -0.63
C LEU A 294 20.28 3.77 0.65
N GLU A 295 19.53 4.32 1.62
CA GLU A 295 20.06 4.70 2.94
C GLU A 295 20.63 3.48 3.67
N MET A 296 19.95 2.35 3.64
CA MET A 296 20.47 1.11 4.22
C MET A 296 21.77 0.66 3.54
N LYS A 297 21.81 0.66 2.20
CA LYS A 297 23.04 0.29 1.46
C LYS A 297 24.20 1.23 1.80
N LYS A 298 23.96 2.54 1.83
CA LYS A 298 24.96 3.54 2.25
C LYS A 298 25.52 3.21 3.63
N ALA A 299 24.64 2.97 4.60
CA ALA A 299 25.04 2.68 5.98
C ALA A 299 25.86 1.38 6.11
N ILE A 300 25.51 0.34 5.34
CA ILE A 300 26.27 -0.92 5.29
C ILE A 300 27.66 -0.68 4.69
N LEU A 301 27.76 0.06 3.57
CA LEU A 301 29.03 0.38 2.91
C LEU A 301 29.94 1.20 3.83
N GLN A 302 29.40 2.19 4.54
CA GLN A 302 30.13 2.96 5.56
C GLN A 302 30.64 2.04 6.69
N SER A 303 29.78 1.16 7.20
CA SER A 303 30.13 0.23 8.29
C SER A 303 31.19 -0.79 7.87
N SER A 304 31.25 -1.15 6.60
CA SER A 304 32.24 -2.09 6.03
C SER A 304 33.51 -1.42 5.49
N GLY A 305 33.62 -0.09 5.60
CA GLY A 305 34.80 0.67 5.13
C GLY A 305 34.83 0.91 3.61
N GLN A 306 33.77 0.60 2.87
CA GLN A 306 33.69 0.80 1.41
C GLN A 306 33.23 2.24 1.09
N LEU A 307 34.07 3.22 1.50
CA LEU A 307 33.68 4.64 1.51
C LEU A 307 33.43 5.22 0.11
N GLN A 308 34.20 4.80 -0.90
CA GLN A 308 34.01 5.32 -2.26
C GLN A 308 32.64 4.94 -2.82
N GLU A 309 32.22 3.69 -2.64
CA GLU A 309 30.87 3.26 -3.05
C GLU A 309 29.79 3.93 -2.23
N ALA A 310 30.02 4.17 -0.93
CA ALA A 310 29.08 4.88 -0.07
C ALA A 310 28.85 6.32 -0.56
N VAL A 311 29.86 7.02 -1.05
CA VAL A 311 29.76 8.36 -1.65
C VAL A 311 28.85 8.32 -2.88
N THR A 312 29.05 7.38 -3.80
CA THR A 312 28.20 7.23 -5.00
C THR A 312 26.71 7.02 -4.64
N ILE A 313 26.44 6.17 -3.62
CA ILE A 313 25.07 5.97 -3.15
C ILE A 313 24.52 7.24 -2.48
N TYR A 314 25.36 7.99 -1.77
CA TYR A 314 24.96 9.25 -1.14
C TYR A 314 24.56 10.32 -2.18
N GLU A 315 25.35 10.44 -3.27
CA GLU A 315 25.00 11.33 -4.39
C GLU A 315 23.63 10.96 -5.01
N GLU A 316 23.36 9.67 -5.17
CA GLU A 316 22.06 9.22 -5.66
C GLU A 316 20.92 9.58 -4.70
N ILE A 317 21.15 9.46 -3.38
CA ILE A 317 20.18 9.85 -2.36
C ILE A 317 19.90 11.35 -2.43
N ILE A 318 20.95 12.20 -2.55
CA ILE A 318 20.80 13.65 -2.69
C ILE A 318 19.91 13.97 -3.89
N ASN A 319 20.26 13.48 -5.07
CA ASN A 319 19.52 13.73 -6.30
C ASN A 319 18.03 13.33 -6.18
N LYS A 320 17.76 12.19 -5.53
CA LYS A 320 16.37 11.76 -5.27
C LYS A 320 15.65 12.66 -4.26
N THR A 321 16.35 13.12 -3.25
CA THR A 321 15.77 13.97 -2.20
C THR A 321 15.49 15.38 -2.74
N GLU A 322 16.35 15.93 -3.57
CA GLU A 322 16.14 17.22 -4.22
C GLU A 322 14.89 17.22 -5.13
N THR A 323 14.63 16.10 -5.81
CA THR A 323 13.39 15.95 -6.61
C THR A 323 12.12 15.83 -5.77
N ILE A 324 12.23 15.50 -4.49
CA ILE A 324 11.10 15.38 -3.55
C ILE A 324 10.82 16.70 -2.84
N ASN A 325 11.86 17.45 -2.47
CA ASN A 325 11.76 18.68 -1.69
C ASN A 325 11.57 19.90 -2.58
N THR A 326 10.41 19.99 -3.22
CA THR A 326 10.02 21.23 -3.91
C THR A 326 9.26 22.15 -2.95
N ASP A 327 9.42 23.47 -3.07
CA ASP A 327 8.67 24.47 -2.30
C ASP A 327 7.13 24.29 -2.42
N ALA A 328 6.68 23.76 -3.56
CA ALA A 328 5.27 23.42 -3.78
C ALA A 328 4.83 22.26 -2.88
N PHE A 329 5.66 21.24 -2.75
CA PHE A 329 5.37 20.06 -1.94
C PHE A 329 5.34 20.37 -0.45
N ASP A 330 6.27 21.17 0.04
CA ASP A 330 6.29 21.61 1.45
C ASP A 330 5.05 22.45 1.78
N ARG A 331 4.57 23.30 0.86
CA ARG A 331 3.31 24.05 1.02
C ARG A 331 2.08 23.14 1.10
N GLN A 332 2.03 22.08 0.29
CA GLN A 332 0.93 21.09 0.33
C GLN A 332 0.88 20.36 1.68
N ILE A 333 2.04 19.97 2.20
CA ILE A 333 2.14 19.33 3.51
C ILE A 333 1.64 20.27 4.61
N GLU A 334 2.02 21.55 4.57
CA GLU A 334 1.58 22.53 5.55
C GLU A 334 0.07 22.77 5.47
N GLN A 335 -0.49 22.89 4.27
CA GLN A 335 -1.95 22.98 4.06
C GLN A 335 -2.67 21.76 4.65
N LEU A 336 -2.14 20.56 4.45
CA LEU A 336 -2.72 19.35 5.00
C LEU A 336 -2.70 19.35 6.54
N ARG A 337 -1.61 19.82 7.15
CA ARG A 337 -1.52 19.96 8.63
C ARG A 337 -2.57 20.91 9.16
N VAL A 338 -2.68 22.11 8.58
CA VAL A 338 -3.69 23.10 8.97
C VAL A 338 -5.10 22.53 8.85
N LEU A 339 -5.41 21.83 7.76
CA LEU A 339 -6.72 21.21 7.56
C LEU A 339 -7.00 20.08 8.55
N ASN A 340 -5.97 19.30 8.92
CA ASN A 340 -6.11 18.26 9.93
C ASN A 340 -6.34 18.84 11.32
N ASP A 341 -5.58 19.89 11.70
CA ASP A 341 -5.73 20.55 13.00
C ASP A 341 -7.10 21.22 13.16
N LEU A 342 -7.64 21.82 12.09
CA LEU A 342 -8.99 22.41 12.11
C LEU A 342 -10.09 21.34 12.29
N ASN A 343 -9.91 20.16 11.67
CA ASN A 343 -10.90 19.08 11.78
C ASN A 343 -10.83 18.30 13.11
N ASP A 344 -9.70 18.35 13.82
CA ASP A 344 -9.57 17.76 15.17
C ASP A 344 -10.20 18.66 16.25
N LEU A 345 -10.62 19.90 15.88
CA LEU A 345 -11.31 20.87 16.75
C LEU A 345 -12.85 20.84 16.59
N GLU A 346 -13.40 20.22 15.56
CA GLU A 346 -14.85 19.97 15.36
C GLU A 346 -15.26 18.58 15.89
#